data_7c50e5247c713c4eb80a464335a8ab8a
#
_entry.id   7c50e5247c713c4eb80a464335a8ab8a
#
_cell.length_a   1.000
_cell.length_b   1.000
_cell.length_c   1.000
_cell.angle_alpha   90.00
_cell.angle_beta   90.00
_cell.angle_gamma   90.00
#
_symmetry.space_group_name_H-M   'P 1'
#
loop_
_entity.id
_entity.type
_entity.pdbx_description
1 polymer ?
#
loop_
_entity_poly.entity_id
_entity_poly.type
_entity_poly.pdbx_seq_one_letter_code
_entity_poly.pdbx_strand_id
1 'polypeptide(L)'
;KKPGALRGKAAKTFATKVKSEMAFLNMPNVELVPYFEKCEPNSNGTDKMELLISANPGETPRPVAKIASGGELSRMMLAIKTVLASTDTVDTLIFDEVDTGISGSAAEKVGLKLREVSKSSQVLCVTHQAQIAALADYHYLIRKQVEKGRTFTNVTLLDHNGRAGELARIIG
;
A
#
# COMPACT_ATOMS: atom_id res chain seq x y z
N LYS A 1 -23.75 20.90 -15.68
CA LYS A 1 -22.50 21.09 -14.90
C LYS A 1 -21.34 20.62 -15.76
N LYS A 2 -20.30 21.45 -15.96
CA LYS A 2 -19.15 21.09 -16.81
C LYS A 2 -18.42 19.86 -16.23
N PRO A 3 -18.15 18.80 -17.02
CA PRO A 3 -17.51 17.57 -16.53
C PRO A 3 -16.21 17.80 -15.75
N GLY A 4 -15.40 18.78 -16.13
CA GLY A 4 -14.17 19.13 -15.41
C GLY A 4 -14.38 19.58 -13.95
N ALA A 5 -15.49 20.30 -13.67
CA ALA A 5 -15.80 20.72 -12.29
C ALA A 5 -16.16 19.53 -11.38
N LEU A 6 -16.85 18.52 -11.93
CA LEU A 6 -17.19 17.28 -11.20
C LEU A 6 -15.92 16.46 -10.92
N ARG A 7 -15.04 16.31 -11.91
CA ARG A 7 -13.75 15.64 -11.73
C ARG A 7 -12.88 16.33 -10.69
N GLY A 8 -12.79 17.65 -10.71
CA GLY A 8 -12.05 18.41 -9.71
C GLY A 8 -12.58 18.22 -8.29
N LYS A 9 -13.92 18.18 -8.12
CA LYS A 9 -14.54 17.90 -6.81
C LYS A 9 -14.26 16.47 -6.35
N ALA A 10 -14.41 15.48 -7.24
CA ALA A 10 -14.14 14.08 -6.93
C ALA A 10 -12.66 13.85 -6.55
N ALA A 11 -11.73 14.45 -7.30
CA ALA A 11 -10.29 14.34 -7.03
C ALA A 11 -9.91 14.96 -5.67
N LYS A 12 -10.48 16.09 -5.29
CA LYS A 12 -10.26 16.69 -3.96
C LYS A 12 -10.81 15.81 -2.84
N THR A 13 -12.02 15.27 -2.99
CA THR A 13 -12.61 14.34 -2.01
C THR A 13 -11.76 13.09 -1.88
N PHE A 14 -11.30 12.52 -2.98
CA PHE A 14 -10.41 11.37 -3.02
C PHE A 14 -9.09 11.67 -2.29
N ALA A 15 -8.41 12.78 -2.62
CA ALA A 15 -7.16 13.17 -1.98
C ALA A 15 -7.31 13.35 -0.46
N THR A 16 -8.42 13.94 0.00
CA THR A 16 -8.72 14.10 1.43
C THR A 16 -8.85 12.72 2.13
N LYS A 17 -9.57 11.78 1.52
CA LYS A 17 -9.73 10.43 2.07
C LYS A 17 -8.39 9.69 2.12
N VAL A 18 -7.62 9.73 1.03
CA VAL A 18 -6.30 9.09 0.98
C VAL A 18 -5.34 9.71 2.01
N LYS A 19 -5.37 11.04 2.21
CA LYS A 19 -4.58 11.71 3.27
C LYS A 19 -4.92 11.16 4.65
N SER A 20 -6.21 10.95 4.95
CA SER A 20 -6.65 10.35 6.23
C SER A 20 -6.11 8.93 6.41
N GLU A 21 -6.15 8.11 5.37
CA GLU A 21 -5.61 6.75 5.41
C GLU A 21 -4.07 6.75 5.56
N MET A 22 -3.37 7.65 4.86
CA MET A 22 -1.92 7.81 5.03
C MET A 22 -1.54 8.22 6.46
N ALA A 23 -2.31 9.13 7.08
CA ALA A 23 -2.08 9.50 8.48
C ALA A 23 -2.25 8.31 9.44
N PHE A 24 -3.25 7.46 9.20
CA PHE A 24 -3.42 6.20 9.94
C PHE A 24 -2.22 5.26 9.76
N LEU A 25 -1.65 5.19 8.55
CA LEU A 25 -0.47 4.38 8.20
C LEU A 25 0.87 5.02 8.62
N ASN A 26 0.84 5.92 9.58
CA ASN A 26 2.01 6.60 10.15
C ASN A 26 2.73 7.53 9.16
N MET A 27 1.98 8.14 8.24
CA MET A 27 2.45 9.13 7.26
C MET A 27 1.64 10.43 7.37
N PRO A 28 1.59 11.11 8.57
CA PRO A 28 0.67 12.24 8.80
C PRO A 28 1.01 13.49 8.02
N ASN A 29 2.27 13.65 7.61
CA ASN A 29 2.77 14.85 6.94
C ASN A 29 2.66 14.78 5.41
N VAL A 30 2.30 13.62 4.88
CA VAL A 30 2.20 13.42 3.43
C VAL A 30 0.94 14.11 2.90
N GLU A 31 1.11 14.87 1.83
CA GLU A 31 0.01 15.51 1.12
C GLU A 31 -0.13 14.96 -0.30
N LEU A 32 -1.36 14.64 -0.68
CA LEU A 32 -1.72 14.25 -2.04
C LEU A 32 -2.45 15.39 -2.71
N VAL A 33 -1.89 15.90 -3.82
CA VAL A 33 -2.40 17.06 -4.53
C VAL A 33 -2.83 16.65 -5.94
N PRO A 34 -4.13 16.66 -6.26
CA PRO A 34 -4.59 16.48 -7.62
C PRO A 34 -4.21 17.70 -8.48
N TYR A 35 -3.38 17.47 -9.49
CA TYR A 35 -2.96 18.47 -10.45
C TYR A 35 -3.71 18.26 -11.77
N PHE A 36 -4.21 19.34 -12.35
CA PHE A 36 -4.94 19.33 -13.62
C PHE A 36 -4.27 20.26 -14.62
N GLU A 37 -3.95 19.72 -15.78
CA GLU A 37 -3.42 20.46 -16.91
C GLU A 37 -4.41 20.37 -18.07
N LYS A 38 -4.64 21.46 -18.76
CA LYS A 38 -5.47 21.47 -19.97
C LYS A 38 -4.73 20.78 -21.10
N CYS A 39 -5.44 19.95 -21.83
CA CYS A 39 -4.91 19.27 -23.02
C CYS A 39 -5.91 19.37 -24.17
N GLU A 40 -5.45 19.07 -25.38
CA GLU A 40 -6.32 18.91 -26.54
C GLU A 40 -7.42 17.88 -26.26
N PRO A 41 -8.64 18.10 -26.73
CA PRO A 41 -9.77 17.19 -26.52
C PRO A 41 -9.45 15.77 -26.97
N ASN A 42 -9.67 14.79 -26.10
CA ASN A 42 -9.49 13.38 -26.38
C ASN A 42 -10.61 12.53 -25.73
N SER A 43 -10.55 11.22 -25.86
CA SER A 43 -11.55 10.30 -25.29
C SER A 43 -11.73 10.43 -23.78
N ASN A 44 -10.72 10.93 -23.06
CA ASN A 44 -10.74 11.16 -21.61
C ASN A 44 -11.13 12.59 -21.23
N GLY A 45 -11.39 13.46 -22.21
CA GLY A 45 -11.81 14.85 -22.02
C GLY A 45 -10.74 15.89 -22.38
N THR A 46 -10.82 17.07 -21.76
CA THR A 46 -9.96 18.24 -22.04
C THR A 46 -8.94 18.54 -20.94
N ASP A 47 -8.86 17.67 -19.94
CA ASP A 47 -7.94 17.84 -18.81
C ASP A 47 -7.16 16.54 -18.58
N LYS A 48 -5.85 16.64 -18.47
CA LYS A 48 -4.96 15.59 -17.95
C LYS A 48 -4.85 15.75 -16.43
N MET A 49 -5.11 14.71 -15.67
CA MET A 49 -4.99 14.70 -14.22
C MET A 49 -3.78 13.88 -13.80
N GLU A 50 -2.98 14.43 -12.90
CA GLU A 50 -1.88 13.73 -12.25
C GLU A 50 -1.98 13.90 -10.74
N LEU A 51 -1.61 12.85 -10.00
CA LEU A 51 -1.50 12.92 -8.55
C LEU A 51 -0.06 13.29 -8.19
N LEU A 52 0.08 14.43 -7.56
CA LEU A 52 1.35 14.88 -7.01
C LEU A 52 1.37 14.60 -5.51
N ILE A 53 2.55 14.35 -4.98
CA ILE A 53 2.77 14.09 -3.56
C ILE A 53 3.85 15.02 -3.00
N SER A 54 3.66 15.45 -1.76
CA SER A 54 4.67 16.07 -0.92
C SER A 54 4.85 15.21 0.32
N ALA A 55 6.08 14.80 0.61
CA ALA A 55 6.39 13.98 1.78
C ALA A 55 6.44 14.79 3.08
N ASN A 56 6.80 16.07 2.99
CA ASN A 56 6.91 16.97 4.12
C ASN A 56 6.21 18.30 3.86
N PRO A 57 5.69 18.97 4.90
CA PRO A 57 5.12 20.29 4.77
C PRO A 57 6.10 21.28 4.18
N GLY A 58 5.65 22.03 3.15
CA GLY A 58 6.47 23.05 2.47
C GLY A 58 7.37 22.53 1.34
N GLU A 59 7.43 21.23 1.11
CA GLU A 59 8.09 20.67 -0.08
C GLU A 59 7.22 20.84 -1.32
N THR A 60 7.87 21.07 -2.46
CA THR A 60 7.18 21.13 -3.75
C THR A 60 6.61 19.75 -4.10
N PRO A 61 5.28 19.64 -4.34
CA PRO A 61 4.68 18.37 -4.74
C PRO A 61 5.29 17.82 -6.03
N ARG A 62 5.56 16.52 -6.07
CA ARG A 62 6.18 15.81 -7.20
C ARG A 62 5.29 14.64 -7.64
N PRO A 63 5.38 14.18 -8.90
CA PRO A 63 4.70 12.98 -9.34
C PRO A 63 4.97 11.79 -8.41
N VAL A 64 3.93 11.01 -8.11
CA VAL A 64 4.01 9.81 -7.26
C VAL A 64 5.13 8.85 -7.72
N ALA A 65 5.33 8.71 -9.03
CA ALA A 65 6.38 7.88 -9.62
C ALA A 65 7.83 8.32 -9.24
N LYS A 66 8.00 9.50 -8.63
CA LYS A 66 9.31 10.01 -8.17
C LYS A 66 9.54 9.86 -6.66
N ILE A 67 8.71 9.08 -5.97
CA ILE A 67 8.93 8.75 -4.56
C ILE A 67 10.14 7.82 -4.46
N ALA A 68 11.08 8.19 -3.59
CA ALA A 68 12.35 7.48 -3.46
C ALA A 68 12.29 6.24 -2.55
N SER A 69 11.29 6.15 -1.65
CA SER A 69 11.18 5.06 -0.67
C SER A 69 10.14 4.03 -1.11
N GLY A 70 10.57 2.78 -1.30
CA GLY A 70 9.69 1.65 -1.62
C GLY A 70 8.61 1.44 -0.56
N GLY A 71 8.96 1.49 0.72
CA GLY A 71 8.01 1.33 1.82
C GLY A 71 6.97 2.44 1.90
N GLU A 72 7.35 3.71 1.65
CA GLU A 72 6.39 4.82 1.61
C GLU A 72 5.45 4.68 0.40
N LEU A 73 5.97 4.31 -0.76
CA LEU A 73 5.17 4.07 -1.96
C LEU A 73 4.18 2.93 -1.74
N SER A 74 4.62 1.82 -1.16
CA SER A 74 3.77 0.66 -0.86
C SER A 74 2.63 1.02 0.11
N ARG A 75 2.93 1.76 1.18
CA ARG A 75 1.90 2.23 2.14
C ARG A 75 0.94 3.24 1.52
N MET A 76 1.43 4.13 0.67
CA MET A 76 0.56 5.06 -0.07
C MET A 76 -0.36 4.30 -1.03
N MET A 77 0.15 3.29 -1.75
CA MET A 77 -0.69 2.45 -2.60
C MET A 77 -1.73 1.69 -1.78
N LEU A 78 -1.39 1.22 -0.58
CA LEU A 78 -2.35 0.63 0.36
C LEU A 78 -3.45 1.63 0.76
N ALA A 79 -3.09 2.87 1.09
CA ALA A 79 -4.06 3.93 1.39
C ALA A 79 -5.01 4.22 0.21
N ILE A 80 -4.47 4.30 -1.00
CA ILE A 80 -5.24 4.49 -2.24
C ILE A 80 -6.19 3.30 -2.46
N LYS A 81 -5.71 2.06 -2.34
CA LYS A 81 -6.52 0.85 -2.52
C LYS A 81 -7.61 0.74 -1.45
N THR A 82 -7.34 1.13 -0.22
CA THR A 82 -8.38 1.22 0.83
C THR A 82 -9.52 2.16 0.43
N VAL A 83 -9.21 3.35 -0.07
CA VAL A 83 -10.23 4.32 -0.50
C VAL A 83 -11.01 3.85 -1.73
N LEU A 84 -10.38 3.08 -2.62
CA LEU A 84 -10.97 2.58 -3.86
C LEU A 84 -11.63 1.19 -3.71
N ALA A 85 -11.56 0.54 -2.56
CA ALA A 85 -11.96 -0.86 -2.37
C ALA A 85 -13.36 -1.21 -2.92
N SER A 86 -14.31 -0.27 -2.87
CA SER A 86 -15.67 -0.48 -3.38
C SER A 86 -15.83 -0.28 -4.91
N THR A 87 -14.81 0.26 -5.58
CA THR A 87 -14.86 0.63 -7.01
C THR A 87 -13.71 0.02 -7.81
N ASP A 88 -12.75 -0.58 -7.13
CA ASP A 88 -11.61 -1.24 -7.76
C ASP A 88 -12.05 -2.58 -8.38
N THR A 89 -11.58 -2.85 -9.57
CA THR A 89 -11.86 -4.10 -10.31
C THR A 89 -10.69 -5.08 -10.27
N VAL A 90 -9.65 -4.77 -9.48
CA VAL A 90 -8.46 -5.62 -9.35
C VAL A 90 -8.70 -6.66 -8.25
N ASP A 91 -8.73 -7.93 -8.65
CA ASP A 91 -9.05 -9.04 -7.74
C ASP A 91 -7.88 -9.42 -6.82
N THR A 92 -6.62 -9.19 -7.24
CA THR A 92 -5.43 -9.58 -6.48
C THR A 92 -4.46 -8.41 -6.34
N LEU A 93 -4.05 -8.14 -5.11
CA LEU A 93 -3.10 -7.09 -4.76
C LEU A 93 -1.87 -7.72 -4.10
N ILE A 94 -0.68 -7.30 -4.53
CA ILE A 94 0.60 -7.77 -3.99
C ILE A 94 1.30 -6.56 -3.37
N PHE A 95 1.60 -6.66 -2.07
CA PHE A 95 2.36 -5.64 -1.34
C PHE A 95 3.72 -6.20 -0.95
N ASP A 96 4.76 -5.56 -1.46
CA ASP A 96 6.14 -5.79 -1.08
C ASP A 96 6.70 -4.54 -0.38
N GLU A 97 7.60 -4.71 0.57
CA GLU A 97 8.24 -3.63 1.34
C GLU A 97 7.28 -2.72 2.13
N VAL A 98 6.00 -3.09 2.30
CA VAL A 98 5.00 -2.24 2.98
C VAL A 98 5.37 -1.95 4.44
N ASP A 99 6.16 -2.82 5.05
CA ASP A 99 6.67 -2.75 6.42
C ASP A 99 8.08 -2.15 6.54
N THR A 100 8.69 -1.71 5.45
CA THR A 100 10.01 -1.09 5.47
C THR A 100 10.00 0.22 6.24
N GLY A 101 10.91 0.34 7.22
CA GLY A 101 11.06 1.54 8.05
C GLY A 101 9.99 1.72 9.13
N ILE A 102 9.18 0.71 9.42
CA ILE A 102 8.19 0.72 10.50
C ILE A 102 8.32 -0.51 11.40
N SER A 103 7.80 -0.41 12.62
CA SER A 103 7.75 -1.51 13.59
C SER A 103 6.63 -1.26 14.62
N GLY A 104 6.39 -2.23 15.50
CA GLY A 104 5.45 -2.10 16.61
C GLY A 104 4.04 -1.71 16.16
N SER A 105 3.49 -0.65 16.76
CA SER A 105 2.12 -0.19 16.49
C SER A 105 1.90 0.31 15.06
N ALA A 106 2.95 0.82 14.39
CA ALA A 106 2.86 1.22 12.99
C ALA A 106 2.70 0.00 12.07
N ALA A 107 3.43 -1.09 12.32
CA ALA A 107 3.27 -2.35 11.59
C ALA A 107 1.89 -2.97 11.83
N GLU A 108 1.37 -2.92 13.06
CA GLU A 108 0.02 -3.38 13.38
C GLU A 108 -1.04 -2.63 12.56
N LYS A 109 -0.95 -1.29 12.48
CA LYS A 109 -1.87 -0.47 11.66
C LYS A 109 -1.85 -0.86 10.18
N VAL A 110 -0.67 -1.15 9.63
CA VAL A 110 -0.53 -1.65 8.25
C VAL A 110 -1.22 -3.00 8.11
N GLY A 111 -1.00 -3.93 9.03
CA GLY A 111 -1.66 -5.24 9.03
C GLY A 111 -3.19 -5.13 9.08
N LEU A 112 -3.73 -4.24 9.92
CA LEU A 112 -5.18 -3.98 10.00
C LEU A 112 -5.74 -3.46 8.66
N LYS A 113 -5.01 -2.58 7.96
CA LYS A 113 -5.43 -2.08 6.64
C LYS A 113 -5.34 -3.14 5.55
N LEU A 114 -4.29 -3.97 5.54
CA LEU A 114 -4.21 -5.12 4.64
C LEU A 114 -5.40 -6.06 4.83
N ARG A 115 -5.76 -6.35 6.08
CA ARG A 115 -6.94 -7.15 6.42
C ARG A 115 -8.27 -6.48 6.04
N GLU A 116 -8.36 -5.16 6.08
CA GLU A 116 -9.53 -4.41 5.60
C GLU A 116 -9.70 -4.59 4.09
N VAL A 117 -8.64 -4.41 3.32
CA VAL A 117 -8.62 -4.55 1.85
C VAL A 117 -8.86 -6.00 1.43
N SER A 118 -8.39 -6.99 2.21
CA SER A 118 -8.58 -8.40 1.91
C SER A 118 -10.04 -8.89 1.96
N LYS A 119 -10.96 -8.06 2.48
CA LYS A 119 -12.39 -8.37 2.44
C LYS A 119 -13.00 -8.27 1.04
N SER A 120 -12.37 -7.52 0.14
CA SER A 120 -12.84 -7.29 -1.24
C SER A 120 -11.90 -7.81 -2.31
N SER A 121 -10.65 -8.10 -1.97
CA SER A 121 -9.63 -8.55 -2.93
C SER A 121 -8.70 -9.59 -2.27
N GLN A 122 -8.10 -10.46 -3.06
CA GLN A 122 -7.01 -11.30 -2.56
C GLN A 122 -5.79 -10.41 -2.28
N VAL A 123 -5.22 -10.51 -1.09
CA VAL A 123 -4.03 -9.75 -0.71
C VAL A 123 -2.87 -10.69 -0.43
N LEU A 124 -1.77 -10.52 -1.16
CA LEU A 124 -0.49 -11.14 -0.85
C LEU A 124 0.45 -10.06 -0.30
N CYS A 125 1.08 -10.34 0.85
CA CYS A 125 2.01 -9.43 1.48
C CYS A 125 3.31 -10.13 1.82
N VAL A 126 4.43 -9.58 1.38
CA VAL A 126 5.76 -10.00 1.83
C VAL A 126 6.13 -9.15 3.03
N THR A 127 6.39 -9.79 4.17
CA THR A 127 6.66 -9.08 5.43
C THR A 127 7.66 -9.84 6.31
N HIS A 128 8.40 -9.08 7.11
CA HIS A 128 9.24 -9.58 8.19
C HIS A 128 8.72 -9.13 9.58
N GLN A 129 7.53 -8.51 9.62
CA GLN A 129 6.92 -8.03 10.87
C GLN A 129 5.89 -9.04 11.40
N ALA A 130 6.10 -9.53 12.64
CA ALA A 130 5.18 -10.45 13.28
C ALA A 130 3.76 -9.88 13.40
N GLN A 131 3.63 -8.56 13.64
CA GLN A 131 2.36 -7.86 13.77
C GLN A 131 1.51 -7.95 12.48
N ILE A 132 2.14 -7.93 11.31
CA ILE A 132 1.46 -8.08 10.02
C ILE A 132 1.15 -9.56 9.79
N ALA A 133 2.14 -10.44 9.95
CA ALA A 133 2.00 -11.87 9.71
C ALA A 133 0.93 -12.52 10.60
N ALA A 134 0.77 -12.04 11.86
CA ALA A 134 -0.25 -12.53 12.78
C ALA A 134 -1.69 -12.26 12.31
N LEU A 135 -1.92 -11.23 11.51
CA LEU A 135 -3.23 -10.82 11.01
C LEU A 135 -3.63 -11.53 9.69
N ALA A 136 -2.72 -12.28 9.07
CA ALA A 136 -2.99 -13.01 7.84
C ALA A 136 -3.85 -14.27 8.07
N ASP A 137 -4.72 -14.61 7.11
CA ASP A 137 -5.49 -15.86 7.14
C ASP A 137 -4.58 -17.06 6.83
N TYR A 138 -3.64 -16.89 5.91
CA TYR A 138 -2.65 -17.90 5.51
C TYR A 138 -1.25 -17.35 5.68
N HIS A 139 -0.32 -18.17 6.17
CA HIS A 139 1.07 -17.78 6.39
C HIS A 139 1.98 -18.76 5.63
N TYR A 140 2.69 -18.24 4.64
CA TYR A 140 3.69 -18.99 3.88
C TYR A 140 5.09 -18.59 4.35
N LEU A 141 5.85 -19.60 4.78
CA LEU A 141 7.26 -19.43 5.16
C LEU A 141 8.14 -19.61 3.93
N ILE A 142 8.97 -18.60 3.65
CA ILE A 142 9.96 -18.64 2.58
C ILE A 142 11.34 -18.91 3.20
N ARG A 143 11.98 -20.00 2.79
CA ARG A 143 13.35 -20.34 3.22
C ARG A 143 14.26 -20.58 2.03
N LYS A 144 15.48 -20.02 2.10
CA LYS A 144 16.55 -20.31 1.16
C LYS A 144 17.44 -21.39 1.76
N GLN A 145 17.70 -22.44 1.01
CA GLN A 145 18.61 -23.53 1.37
C GLN A 145 19.69 -23.68 0.30
N VAL A 146 20.91 -23.93 0.73
CA VAL A 146 22.02 -24.17 -0.20
C VAL A 146 22.30 -25.68 -0.20
N GLU A 147 22.07 -26.34 -1.33
CA GLU A 147 22.39 -27.74 -1.54
C GLU A 147 23.34 -27.88 -2.74
N LYS A 148 24.46 -28.56 -2.52
CA LYS A 148 25.48 -28.83 -3.56
C LYS A 148 25.90 -27.57 -4.32
N GLY A 149 26.07 -26.43 -3.60
CA GLY A 149 26.49 -25.14 -4.19
C GLY A 149 25.41 -24.39 -4.98
N ARG A 150 24.15 -24.86 -4.92
CA ARG A 150 22.98 -24.18 -5.52
C ARG A 150 22.02 -23.72 -4.45
N THR A 151 21.46 -22.54 -4.63
CA THR A 151 20.43 -21.99 -3.73
C THR A 151 19.03 -22.38 -4.22
N PHE A 152 18.27 -22.98 -3.35
CA PHE A 152 16.85 -23.30 -3.57
C PHE A 152 15.99 -22.43 -2.65
N THR A 153 14.85 -21.99 -3.17
CA THR A 153 13.84 -21.27 -2.38
C THR A 153 12.67 -22.22 -2.15
N ASN A 154 12.38 -22.51 -0.89
CA ASN A 154 11.25 -23.33 -0.49
C ASN A 154 10.15 -22.43 0.08
N VAL A 155 8.90 -22.70 -0.31
CA VAL A 155 7.70 -22.04 0.18
C VAL A 155 6.82 -23.08 0.87
N THR A 156 6.54 -22.88 2.15
CA THR A 156 5.77 -23.82 2.97
C THR A 156 4.59 -23.12 3.60
N LEU A 157 3.38 -23.64 3.39
CA LEU A 157 2.20 -23.18 4.13
C LEU A 157 2.32 -23.69 5.58
N LEU A 158 2.24 -22.77 6.54
CA LEU A 158 2.32 -23.09 7.96
C LEU A 158 0.94 -23.44 8.52
N ASP A 159 0.90 -24.49 9.32
CA ASP A 159 -0.22 -24.81 10.21
C ASP A 159 -0.24 -23.88 11.44
N HIS A 160 -1.20 -24.06 12.33
CA HIS A 160 -1.34 -23.24 13.53
C HIS A 160 -0.08 -23.23 14.40
N ASN A 161 0.54 -24.41 14.63
CA ASN A 161 1.74 -24.52 15.47
C ASN A 161 2.97 -23.94 14.77
N GLY A 162 3.11 -24.17 13.46
CA GLY A 162 4.16 -23.58 12.63
C GLY A 162 4.09 -22.05 12.61
N ARG A 163 2.87 -21.49 12.52
CA ARG A 163 2.66 -20.03 12.61
C ARG A 163 3.10 -19.47 13.97
N ALA A 164 2.70 -20.11 15.08
CA ALA A 164 3.08 -19.67 16.41
C ALA A 164 4.61 -19.69 16.59
N GLY A 165 5.27 -20.76 16.14
CA GLY A 165 6.72 -20.88 16.17
C GLY A 165 7.43 -19.82 15.31
N GLU A 166 6.93 -19.54 14.10
CA GLU A 166 7.53 -18.53 13.22
C GLU A 166 7.31 -17.10 13.75
N LEU A 167 6.14 -16.80 14.29
CA LEU A 167 5.87 -15.50 14.92
C LEU A 167 6.79 -15.28 16.13
N ALA A 168 6.98 -16.30 16.98
CA ALA A 168 7.92 -16.24 18.09
C ALA A 168 9.36 -15.98 17.60
N ARG A 169 9.79 -16.67 16.53
CA ARG A 169 11.12 -16.46 15.92
C ARG A 169 11.32 -15.04 15.38
N ILE A 170 10.28 -14.41 14.85
CA ILE A 170 10.36 -13.01 14.33
C ILE A 170 10.45 -12.00 15.46
N ILE A 171 9.81 -12.29 16.58
CA ILE A 171 9.78 -11.37 17.76
C ILE A 171 11.12 -11.40 18.52
N GLY A 172 11.84 -12.50 18.49
CA GLY A 172 13.12 -12.74 19.21
C GLY A 172 12.91 -13.69 20.37
#